data_618227948ec81a2e72138fc111efa831
#
_entry.id   618227948ec81a2e72138fc111efa831
#
_cell.length_a   1.000
_cell.length_b   1.000
_cell.length_c   1.000
_cell.angle_alpha   90.00
_cell.angle_beta   90.00
_cell.angle_gamma   90.00
#
_symmetry.space_group_name_H-M   'P 1'
#
loop_
_entity.id
_entity.type
_entity.pdbx_description
1 polymer ?
#
loop_
_entity_poly.entity_id
_entity_poly.type
_entity_poly.pdbx_seq_one_letter_code
_entity_poly.pdbx_strand_id
1 'polypeptide(L)'
;MPVITKHNVLDIKNIVFGEGTPKICLPIVDTPKKGIIDTLDSYKDLDYDVVEIRLDFYEGLKEGHLTDVLEEIKKHTDKLVLGTIRTVSEGGEGELTSLEYIHCIKEICDAHVDLVDIELSQGYESVMELVQYAHKKGVHVIMSEHHFDETPSREDMQETLEKMEILGTDLPKLAVMPKSK
;
A
#
# COMPACT_ATOMS: atom_id res chain seq x y z
N MET A 1 29.17 2.93 17.78
CA MET A 1 28.27 2.23 18.72
C MET A 1 27.21 1.55 17.85
N PRO A 2 26.87 0.28 18.05
CA PRO A 2 25.77 -0.30 17.31
C PRO A 2 24.48 0.42 17.71
N VAL A 3 23.79 0.99 16.74
CA VAL A 3 22.43 1.53 16.92
C VAL A 3 21.56 0.32 17.21
N ILE A 4 21.09 0.20 18.43
CA ILE A 4 20.06 -0.79 18.78
C ILE A 4 18.77 -0.27 18.13
N THR A 5 18.49 -0.72 16.93
CA THR A 5 17.19 -0.50 16.29
C THR A 5 16.15 -1.21 17.17
N LYS A 6 15.27 -0.43 17.77
CA LYS A 6 14.08 -0.94 18.39
C LYS A 6 13.30 -1.64 17.27
N HIS A 7 13.22 -2.96 17.26
CA HIS A 7 12.36 -3.68 16.32
C HIS A 7 10.92 -3.26 16.62
N ASN A 8 10.39 -2.37 15.81
CA ASN A 8 8.98 -2.03 15.88
C ASN A 8 8.23 -3.18 15.24
N VAL A 9 7.58 -3.99 16.06
CA VAL A 9 6.69 -5.05 15.61
C VAL A 9 5.31 -4.42 15.44
N LEU A 10 4.71 -4.60 14.27
CA LEU A 10 3.35 -4.15 13.97
C LEU A 10 2.41 -5.37 13.97
N ASP A 11 1.40 -5.37 14.82
CA ASP A 11 0.36 -6.41 14.86
C ASP A 11 -0.95 -5.84 14.31
N ILE A 12 -1.45 -6.44 13.23
CA ILE A 12 -2.74 -6.11 12.63
C ILE A 12 -3.58 -7.39 12.61
N LYS A 13 -4.62 -7.47 13.43
CA LYS A 13 -5.52 -8.64 13.51
C LYS A 13 -4.78 -9.99 13.70
N ASN A 14 -3.76 -10.02 14.53
CA ASN A 14 -2.86 -11.15 14.79
C ASN A 14 -1.91 -11.52 13.62
N ILE A 15 -1.81 -10.70 12.60
CA ILE A 15 -0.76 -10.79 11.58
C ILE A 15 0.38 -9.87 12.00
N VAL A 16 1.53 -10.46 12.34
CA VAL A 16 2.67 -9.74 12.93
C VAL A 16 3.70 -9.44 11.85
N PHE A 17 3.97 -8.15 11.61
CA PHE A 17 5.03 -7.66 10.71
C PHE A 17 6.28 -7.30 11.52
N GLY A 18 7.46 -7.55 10.94
CA GLY A 18 8.75 -7.26 11.58
C GLY A 18 9.30 -8.40 12.45
N GLU A 19 8.52 -9.47 12.64
CA GLU A 19 8.94 -10.66 13.41
C GLU A 19 8.40 -11.95 12.76
N GLY A 20 9.11 -13.06 12.97
CA GLY A 20 8.72 -14.39 12.50
C GLY A 20 8.89 -14.57 10.98
N THR A 21 8.01 -15.34 10.37
CA THR A 21 8.03 -15.63 8.93
C THR A 21 7.57 -14.41 8.12
N PRO A 22 8.23 -14.08 6.99
CA PRO A 22 7.76 -13.04 6.08
C PRO A 22 6.30 -13.25 5.66
N LYS A 23 5.53 -12.17 5.59
CA LYS A 23 4.13 -12.22 5.20
C LYS A 23 3.99 -12.27 3.70
N ILE A 24 2.97 -13.01 3.23
CA ILE A 24 2.68 -13.17 1.81
C ILE A 24 1.55 -12.23 1.44
N CYS A 25 1.80 -11.36 0.44
CA CYS A 25 0.82 -10.46 -0.12
C CYS A 25 0.50 -10.86 -1.56
N LEU A 26 -0.78 -11.08 -1.87
CA LEU A 26 -1.24 -11.42 -3.23
C LEU A 26 -1.92 -10.20 -3.86
N PRO A 27 -1.42 -9.69 -5.01
CA PRO A 27 -2.06 -8.59 -5.70
C PRO A 27 -3.22 -9.05 -6.59
N ILE A 28 -4.25 -8.22 -6.67
CA ILE A 28 -5.35 -8.33 -7.64
C ILE A 28 -5.32 -7.11 -8.55
N VAL A 29 -5.25 -7.36 -9.87
CA VAL A 29 -5.11 -6.35 -10.93
C VAL A 29 -6.30 -6.35 -11.90
N ASP A 30 -7.46 -6.78 -11.44
CA ASP A 30 -8.67 -6.85 -12.26
C ASP A 30 -9.33 -5.48 -12.46
N THR A 31 -9.93 -5.28 -13.62
CA THR A 31 -10.54 -4.02 -14.02
C THR A 31 -11.95 -3.83 -13.47
N PRO A 32 -12.91 -4.77 -13.66
CA PRO A 32 -14.25 -4.62 -13.10
C PRO A 32 -14.30 -5.14 -11.64
N LYS A 33 -15.16 -4.54 -10.83
CA LYS A 33 -15.42 -5.00 -9.45
C LYS A 33 -15.70 -6.50 -9.37
N LYS A 34 -16.49 -7.03 -10.31
CA LYS A 34 -16.80 -8.46 -10.34
C LYS A 34 -15.54 -9.31 -10.55
N GLY A 35 -14.62 -8.89 -11.41
CA GLY A 35 -13.34 -9.58 -11.63
C GLY A 35 -12.50 -9.62 -10.35
N ILE A 36 -12.43 -8.50 -9.62
CA ILE A 36 -11.73 -8.44 -8.32
C ILE A 36 -12.29 -9.48 -7.36
N ILE A 37 -13.63 -9.57 -7.25
CA ILE A 37 -14.30 -10.54 -6.36
C ILE A 37 -14.07 -11.99 -6.84
N ASP A 38 -14.21 -12.26 -8.14
CA ASP A 38 -14.00 -13.60 -8.70
C ASP A 38 -12.55 -14.08 -8.47
N THR A 39 -11.56 -13.18 -8.65
CA THR A 39 -10.14 -13.47 -8.37
C THR A 39 -9.92 -13.71 -6.87
N LEU A 40 -10.49 -12.88 -6.00
CA LEU A 40 -10.41 -13.04 -4.56
C LEU A 40 -11.00 -14.39 -4.10
N ASP A 41 -12.15 -14.78 -4.68
CA ASP A 41 -12.78 -16.07 -4.42
C ASP A 41 -11.87 -17.25 -4.86
N SER A 42 -11.09 -17.08 -5.93
CA SER A 42 -10.12 -18.09 -6.37
C SER A 42 -8.92 -18.25 -5.42
N TYR A 43 -8.65 -17.27 -4.58
CA TYR A 43 -7.55 -17.27 -3.60
C TYR A 43 -7.91 -17.95 -2.27
N LYS A 44 -9.17 -18.37 -2.06
CA LYS A 44 -9.66 -18.92 -0.78
C LYS A 44 -8.86 -20.09 -0.23
N ASP A 45 -8.31 -20.92 -1.12
CA ASP A 45 -7.53 -22.11 -0.73
C ASP A 45 -6.01 -21.85 -0.71
N LEU A 46 -5.58 -20.60 -0.96
CA LEU A 46 -4.17 -20.22 -0.93
C LEU A 46 -3.74 -19.77 0.47
N ASP A 47 -2.49 -20.05 0.81
CA ASP A 47 -1.88 -19.60 2.05
C ASP A 47 -1.22 -18.23 1.84
N TYR A 48 -1.89 -17.17 2.33
CA TYR A 48 -1.39 -15.79 2.26
C TYR A 48 -1.96 -14.96 3.44
N ASP A 49 -1.35 -13.81 3.69
CA ASP A 49 -1.67 -12.96 4.83
C ASP A 49 -2.44 -11.69 4.41
N VAL A 50 -2.08 -11.13 3.26
CA VAL A 50 -2.59 -9.83 2.75
C VAL A 50 -3.07 -9.99 1.32
N VAL A 51 -4.21 -9.40 0.99
CA VAL A 51 -4.63 -9.17 -0.40
C VAL A 51 -4.44 -7.69 -0.74
N GLU A 52 -3.70 -7.42 -1.81
CA GLU A 52 -3.52 -6.07 -2.34
C GLU A 52 -4.51 -5.81 -3.47
N ILE A 53 -5.37 -4.82 -3.30
CA ILE A 53 -6.29 -4.38 -4.35
C ILE A 53 -5.65 -3.24 -5.13
N ARG A 54 -5.22 -3.51 -6.35
CA ARG A 54 -4.61 -2.55 -7.28
C ARG A 54 -5.69 -1.71 -7.95
N LEU A 55 -6.11 -0.66 -7.26
CA LEU A 55 -7.20 0.23 -7.69
C LEU A 55 -6.84 1.09 -8.90
N ASP A 56 -5.57 1.22 -9.21
CA ASP A 56 -5.10 1.86 -10.44
C ASP A 56 -5.54 1.10 -11.72
N PHE A 57 -5.85 -0.19 -11.62
CA PHE A 57 -6.47 -0.98 -12.70
C PHE A 57 -7.99 -0.91 -12.70
N TYR A 58 -8.61 -0.46 -11.60
CA TYR A 58 -10.06 -0.45 -11.47
C TYR A 58 -10.71 0.59 -12.40
N GLU A 59 -11.70 0.15 -13.21
CA GLU A 59 -12.39 1.01 -14.21
C GLU A 59 -13.09 2.22 -13.60
N GLY A 60 -13.55 2.13 -12.36
CA GLY A 60 -14.24 3.19 -11.62
C GLY A 60 -13.32 4.07 -10.76
N LEU A 61 -12.00 4.05 -10.95
CA LEU A 61 -11.03 4.76 -10.12
C LEU A 61 -11.37 6.25 -9.90
N LYS A 62 -11.87 6.92 -10.93
CA LYS A 62 -12.18 8.38 -10.91
C LYS A 62 -13.66 8.69 -10.67
N GLU A 63 -14.48 7.69 -10.38
CA GLU A 63 -15.94 7.86 -10.25
C GLU A 63 -16.39 8.24 -8.84
N GLY A 64 -15.49 8.22 -7.84
CA GLY A 64 -15.80 8.61 -6.46
C GLY A 64 -16.59 7.55 -5.68
N HIS A 65 -16.36 6.27 -5.92
CA HIS A 65 -17.06 5.14 -5.28
C HIS A 65 -16.12 4.07 -4.74
N LEU A 66 -14.84 4.40 -4.48
CA LEU A 66 -13.85 3.44 -3.99
C LEU A 66 -14.22 2.89 -2.62
N THR A 67 -14.82 3.72 -1.76
CA THR A 67 -15.29 3.30 -0.44
C THR A 67 -16.28 2.14 -0.56
N ASP A 68 -17.33 2.30 -1.38
CA ASP A 68 -18.39 1.28 -1.56
C ASP A 68 -17.82 -0.03 -2.15
N VAL A 69 -16.88 0.10 -3.10
CA VAL A 69 -16.22 -1.06 -3.73
C VAL A 69 -15.39 -1.83 -2.72
N LEU A 70 -14.58 -1.14 -1.93
CA LEU A 70 -13.72 -1.77 -0.92
C LEU A 70 -14.53 -2.36 0.23
N GLU A 71 -15.61 -1.70 0.66
CA GLU A 71 -16.52 -2.26 1.66
C GLU A 71 -17.17 -3.57 1.19
N GLU A 72 -17.49 -3.67 -0.11
CA GLU A 72 -18.00 -4.93 -0.68
C GLU A 72 -16.90 -6.00 -0.75
N ILE A 73 -15.70 -5.66 -1.24
CA ILE A 73 -14.54 -6.58 -1.31
C ILE A 73 -14.23 -7.18 0.07
N LYS A 74 -14.24 -6.36 1.13
CA LYS A 74 -13.97 -6.80 2.50
C LYS A 74 -14.93 -7.86 3.02
N LYS A 75 -16.13 -8.01 2.46
CA LYS A 75 -17.08 -9.07 2.84
C LYS A 75 -16.70 -10.45 2.28
N HIS A 76 -15.80 -10.49 1.30
CA HIS A 76 -15.37 -11.71 0.60
C HIS A 76 -14.05 -12.28 1.15
N THR A 77 -13.40 -11.63 2.11
CA THR A 77 -12.13 -12.11 2.68
C THR A 77 -12.03 -11.83 4.17
N ASP A 78 -11.34 -12.71 4.89
CA ASP A 78 -10.90 -12.54 6.28
C ASP A 78 -9.42 -12.09 6.37
N LYS A 79 -8.74 -12.00 5.22
CA LYS A 79 -7.33 -11.55 5.13
C LYS A 79 -7.23 -10.03 5.28
N LEU A 80 -6.03 -9.56 5.57
CA LEU A 80 -5.78 -8.12 5.58
C LEU A 80 -5.95 -7.55 4.17
N VAL A 81 -6.66 -6.43 4.06
CA VAL A 81 -6.89 -5.75 2.79
C VAL A 81 -5.98 -4.52 2.71
N LEU A 82 -5.13 -4.51 1.68
CA LEU A 82 -4.29 -3.38 1.30
C LEU A 82 -4.90 -2.69 0.08
N GLY A 83 -5.27 -1.42 0.21
CA GLY A 83 -5.67 -0.59 -0.92
C GLY A 83 -4.47 0.15 -1.52
N THR A 84 -4.22 -0.06 -2.82
CA THR A 84 -3.09 0.53 -3.52
C THR A 84 -3.55 1.25 -4.78
N ILE A 85 -3.07 2.49 -4.96
CA ILE A 85 -3.09 3.21 -6.24
C ILE A 85 -1.64 3.44 -6.64
N ARG A 86 -1.16 2.70 -7.64
CA ARG A 86 0.17 2.92 -8.20
C ARG A 86 0.06 3.91 -9.35
N THR A 87 0.74 5.05 -9.22
CA THR A 87 0.76 6.08 -10.26
C THR A 87 1.62 5.66 -11.45
N VAL A 88 1.36 6.28 -12.60
CA VAL A 88 2.15 6.05 -13.83
C VAL A 88 3.63 6.38 -13.61
N SER A 89 3.94 7.40 -12.79
CA SER A 89 5.32 7.78 -12.46
C SER A 89 6.07 6.69 -11.68
N GLU A 90 5.35 5.81 -10.99
CA GLU A 90 5.90 4.66 -10.26
C GLU A 90 5.51 3.31 -10.88
N GLY A 91 5.26 3.29 -12.20
CA GLY A 91 5.07 2.07 -12.99
C GLY A 91 3.70 1.42 -12.87
N GLY A 92 2.69 2.16 -12.43
CA GLY A 92 1.29 1.72 -12.41
C GLY A 92 0.46 2.30 -13.56
N GLU A 93 -0.86 2.17 -13.44
CA GLU A 93 -1.85 2.65 -14.41
C GLU A 93 -2.63 3.90 -13.90
N GLY A 94 -2.35 4.33 -12.67
CA GLY A 94 -3.02 5.44 -12.02
C GLY A 94 -2.64 6.81 -12.62
N GLU A 95 -3.31 7.21 -13.69
CA GLU A 95 -3.15 8.55 -14.28
C GLU A 95 -4.03 9.58 -13.53
N LEU A 96 -3.49 10.10 -12.42
CA LEU A 96 -4.17 11.01 -11.51
C LEU A 96 -3.40 12.31 -11.34
N THR A 97 -4.11 13.42 -11.19
CA THR A 97 -3.54 14.63 -10.60
C THR A 97 -3.30 14.42 -9.10
N SER A 98 -2.45 15.26 -8.49
CA SER A 98 -2.19 15.16 -7.04
C SER A 98 -3.47 15.29 -6.20
N LEU A 99 -4.43 16.13 -6.62
CA LEU A 99 -5.70 16.29 -5.91
C LEU A 99 -6.59 15.05 -6.04
N GLU A 100 -6.65 14.45 -7.23
CA GLU A 100 -7.38 13.18 -7.44
C GLU A 100 -6.75 12.06 -6.61
N TYR A 101 -5.41 11.96 -6.60
CA TYR A 101 -4.71 10.97 -5.79
C TYR A 101 -5.05 11.12 -4.29
N ILE A 102 -4.95 12.33 -3.75
CA ILE A 102 -5.30 12.62 -2.35
C ILE A 102 -6.75 12.22 -2.07
N HIS A 103 -7.68 12.55 -2.97
CA HIS A 103 -9.08 12.20 -2.81
C HIS A 103 -9.28 10.68 -2.79
N CYS A 104 -8.73 9.96 -3.74
CA CYS A 104 -8.84 8.50 -3.82
C CYS A 104 -8.22 7.79 -2.60
N ILE A 105 -7.05 8.22 -2.13
CA ILE A 105 -6.45 7.65 -0.90
C ILE A 105 -7.35 7.87 0.32
N LYS A 106 -8.02 9.04 0.43
CA LYS A 106 -8.98 9.28 1.50
C LYS A 106 -10.21 8.37 1.41
N GLU A 107 -10.74 8.12 0.21
CA GLU A 107 -11.83 7.15 0.02
C GLU A 107 -11.42 5.72 0.42
N ILE A 108 -10.18 5.31 0.11
CA ILE A 108 -9.62 4.02 0.56
C ILE A 108 -9.61 3.97 2.09
N CYS A 109 -9.14 5.03 2.75
CA CYS A 109 -9.13 5.11 4.21
C CYS A 109 -10.55 5.13 4.80
N ASP A 110 -11.52 5.76 4.14
CA ASP A 110 -12.92 5.81 4.57
C ASP A 110 -13.61 4.45 4.52
N ALA A 111 -13.14 3.55 3.64
CA ALA A 111 -13.56 2.15 3.61
C ALA A 111 -13.00 1.33 4.79
N HIS A 112 -12.17 1.91 5.67
CA HIS A 112 -11.56 1.20 6.80
C HIS A 112 -10.89 -0.11 6.38
N VAL A 113 -10.08 -0.07 5.32
CA VAL A 113 -9.16 -1.16 4.96
C VAL A 113 -8.09 -1.32 6.06
N ASP A 114 -7.36 -2.43 6.05
CA ASP A 114 -6.33 -2.66 7.07
C ASP A 114 -5.06 -1.85 6.81
N LEU A 115 -4.71 -1.74 5.53
CA LEU A 115 -3.50 -1.06 5.04
C LEU A 115 -3.81 -0.20 3.81
N VAL A 116 -3.11 0.91 3.68
CA VAL A 116 -3.11 1.75 2.46
C VAL A 116 -1.67 2.01 2.01
N ASP A 117 -1.41 1.92 0.69
CA ASP A 117 -0.12 2.30 0.10
C ASP A 117 -0.15 3.79 -0.25
N ILE A 118 0.83 4.55 0.26
CA ILE A 118 1.02 5.98 -0.02
C ILE A 118 2.40 6.17 -0.64
N GLU A 119 2.46 6.68 -1.86
CA GLU A 119 3.73 6.94 -2.55
C GLU A 119 4.47 8.14 -1.96
N LEU A 120 5.75 7.99 -1.63
CA LEU A 120 6.59 9.06 -1.10
C LEU A 120 6.75 10.21 -2.10
N SER A 121 6.69 9.91 -3.39
CA SER A 121 6.79 10.87 -4.51
C SER A 121 5.66 11.91 -4.57
N GLN A 122 4.56 11.73 -3.82
CA GLN A 122 3.44 12.68 -3.79
C GLN A 122 3.77 14.01 -3.07
N GLY A 123 4.96 14.12 -2.52
CA GLY A 123 5.46 15.32 -1.85
C GLY A 123 5.12 15.38 -0.37
N TYR A 124 5.99 16.07 0.37
CA TYR A 124 6.02 16.08 1.83
C TYR A 124 4.67 16.43 2.48
N GLU A 125 4.05 17.53 2.04
CA GLU A 125 2.80 18.04 2.63
C GLU A 125 1.63 17.06 2.40
N SER A 126 1.50 16.56 1.17
CA SER A 126 0.47 15.59 0.79
C SER A 126 0.62 14.28 1.55
N VAL A 127 1.85 13.76 1.63
CA VAL A 127 2.14 12.52 2.34
C VAL A 127 1.82 12.65 3.82
N MET A 128 2.27 13.72 4.48
CA MET A 128 1.94 13.97 5.89
C MET A 128 0.43 14.05 6.14
N GLU A 129 -0.30 14.77 5.28
CA GLU A 129 -1.76 14.88 5.39
C GLU A 129 -2.41 13.49 5.28
N LEU A 130 -2.00 12.69 4.30
CA LEU A 130 -2.56 11.38 4.05
C LEU A 130 -2.24 10.38 5.18
N VAL A 131 -1.00 10.37 5.70
CA VAL A 131 -0.62 9.53 6.85
C VAL A 131 -1.48 9.87 8.07
N GLN A 132 -1.62 11.16 8.39
CA GLN A 132 -2.46 11.58 9.53
C GLN A 132 -3.93 11.20 9.32
N TYR A 133 -4.42 11.30 8.08
CA TYR A 133 -5.79 10.91 7.74
C TYR A 133 -6.00 9.40 7.90
N ALA A 134 -5.09 8.57 7.38
CA ALA A 134 -5.13 7.12 7.49
C ALA A 134 -5.14 6.68 8.96
N HIS A 135 -4.21 7.17 9.76
CA HIS A 135 -4.14 6.86 11.19
C HIS A 135 -5.40 7.29 11.97
N LYS A 136 -5.97 8.46 11.64
CA LYS A 136 -7.24 8.90 12.24
C LYS A 136 -8.40 7.96 11.91
N LYS A 137 -8.36 7.27 10.76
CA LYS A 137 -9.34 6.25 10.34
C LYS A 137 -9.01 4.85 10.87
N GLY A 138 -7.89 4.68 11.57
CA GLY A 138 -7.42 3.38 12.06
C GLY A 138 -6.84 2.49 10.96
N VAL A 139 -6.38 3.08 9.87
CA VAL A 139 -5.74 2.41 8.73
C VAL A 139 -4.22 2.54 8.85
N HIS A 140 -3.50 1.44 8.70
CA HIS A 140 -2.04 1.45 8.71
C HIS A 140 -1.46 1.82 7.36
N VAL A 141 -0.29 2.46 7.36
CA VAL A 141 0.34 3.01 6.16
C VAL A 141 1.55 2.18 5.73
N ILE A 142 1.52 1.69 4.50
CA ILE A 142 2.72 1.31 3.75
C ILE A 142 3.13 2.54 2.96
N MET A 143 4.32 3.11 3.25
CA MET A 143 4.87 4.18 2.42
C MET A 143 5.83 3.59 1.43
N SER A 144 5.62 3.87 0.13
CA SER A 144 6.36 3.21 -0.96
C SER A 144 7.11 4.17 -1.86
N GLU A 145 8.22 3.68 -2.41
CA GLU A 145 8.98 4.29 -3.51
C GLU A 145 9.50 3.18 -4.44
N HIS A 146 9.44 3.40 -5.77
CA HIS A 146 9.81 2.41 -6.77
C HIS A 146 10.83 2.95 -7.77
N HIS A 147 11.95 2.23 -7.93
CA HIS A 147 13.00 2.51 -8.90
C HIS A 147 13.08 1.36 -9.91
N PHE A 148 12.52 1.55 -11.11
CA PHE A 148 12.49 0.50 -12.15
C PHE A 148 13.76 0.40 -12.99
N ASP A 149 14.59 1.46 -13.00
CA ASP A 149 15.74 1.55 -13.89
C ASP A 149 17.06 1.23 -13.18
N GLU A 150 17.07 1.26 -11.84
CA GLU A 150 18.29 1.09 -11.07
C GLU A 150 18.06 0.60 -9.64
N THR A 151 19.16 0.22 -9.00
CA THR A 151 19.27 0.13 -7.54
C THR A 151 20.04 1.36 -7.08
N PRO A 152 19.45 2.28 -6.31
CA PRO A 152 20.14 3.43 -5.74
C PRO A 152 21.31 3.02 -4.84
N SER A 153 22.17 3.97 -4.45
CA SER A 153 23.23 3.68 -3.50
C SER A 153 22.64 3.21 -2.15
N ARG A 154 23.45 2.52 -1.36
CA ARG A 154 23.02 2.08 -0.03
C ARG A 154 22.64 3.27 0.86
N GLU A 155 23.41 4.35 0.75
CA GLU A 155 23.21 5.60 1.46
C GLU A 155 21.87 6.24 1.07
N ASP A 156 21.57 6.36 -0.23
CA ASP A 156 20.30 6.91 -0.71
C ASP A 156 19.11 6.07 -0.27
N MET A 157 19.22 4.74 -0.36
CA MET A 157 18.17 3.82 0.11
C MET A 157 17.91 3.97 1.61
N GLN A 158 18.97 4.14 2.41
CA GLN A 158 18.85 4.35 3.85
C GLN A 158 18.17 5.70 4.15
N GLU A 159 18.58 6.77 3.48
CA GLU A 159 17.96 8.10 3.62
C GLU A 159 16.47 8.07 3.25
N THR A 160 16.09 7.35 2.17
CA THR A 160 14.69 7.17 1.78
C THR A 160 13.89 6.46 2.89
N LEU A 161 14.39 5.36 3.43
CA LEU A 161 13.70 4.62 4.50
C LEU A 161 13.58 5.45 5.79
N GLU A 162 14.65 6.17 6.18
CA GLU A 162 14.63 7.08 7.33
C GLU A 162 13.60 8.22 7.14
N LYS A 163 13.50 8.75 5.92
CA LYS A 163 12.49 9.77 5.58
C LYS A 163 11.06 9.23 5.71
N MET A 164 10.80 8.00 5.25
CA MET A 164 9.51 7.33 5.41
C MET A 164 9.15 7.17 6.89
N GLU A 165 10.12 6.76 7.74
CA GLU A 165 9.91 6.63 9.18
C GLU A 165 9.59 7.99 9.84
N ILE A 166 10.31 9.05 9.48
CA ILE A 166 10.07 10.42 9.99
C ILE A 166 8.67 10.91 9.61
N LEU A 167 8.18 10.54 8.42
CA LEU A 167 6.84 10.89 7.94
C LEU A 167 5.73 10.06 8.59
N GLY A 168 6.08 9.05 9.39
CA GLY A 168 5.14 8.29 10.20
C GLY A 168 4.56 7.05 9.52
N THR A 169 5.28 6.46 8.57
CA THR A 169 4.87 5.15 8.01
C THR A 169 4.85 4.07 9.07
N ASP A 170 3.93 3.12 8.94
CA ASP A 170 3.94 1.89 9.74
C ASP A 170 4.88 0.83 9.12
N LEU A 171 4.92 0.77 7.79
CA LEU A 171 5.75 -0.16 7.02
C LEU A 171 6.42 0.57 5.84
N PRO A 172 7.73 0.83 5.88
CA PRO A 172 8.45 1.41 4.74
C PRO A 172 8.67 0.34 3.65
N LYS A 173 8.48 0.73 2.39
CA LYS A 173 8.63 -0.15 1.21
C LYS A 173 9.47 0.54 0.15
N LEU A 174 10.60 -0.07 -0.19
CA LEU A 174 11.46 0.40 -1.27
C LEU A 174 11.63 -0.73 -2.30
N ALA A 175 11.17 -0.50 -3.52
CA ALA A 175 11.32 -1.42 -4.63
C ALA A 175 12.40 -0.92 -5.60
N VAL A 176 13.36 -1.79 -5.92
CA VAL A 176 14.52 -1.44 -6.75
C VAL A 176 14.78 -2.51 -7.80
N MET A 177 15.41 -2.12 -8.92
CA MET A 177 15.75 -3.03 -10.00
C MET A 177 17.23 -3.40 -9.97
N PRO A 178 17.60 -4.64 -9.64
CA PRO A 178 18.99 -5.07 -9.66
C PRO A 178 19.51 -5.21 -11.09
N LYS A 179 20.75 -4.76 -11.34
CA LYS A 179 21.43 -4.87 -12.66
C LYS A 179 22.26 -6.18 -12.80
N SER A 180 22.42 -6.93 -11.72
CA SER A 180 23.13 -8.21 -11.69
C SER A 180 22.53 -9.14 -10.64
N LYS A 181 22.81 -10.44 -10.82
CA LYS A 181 22.51 -11.46 -9.79
C LYS A 181 23.56 -11.44 -8.71
#